data_e29aa40d11d5d2aae4b2ea6f3bd1b5e0
#
_entry.id   e29aa40d11d5d2aae4b2ea6f3bd1b5e0
#
_cell.length_a   1.000
_cell.length_b   1.000
_cell.length_c   1.000
_cell.angle_alpha   90.00
_cell.angle_beta   90.00
_cell.angle_gamma   90.00
#
_symmetry.space_group_name_H-M   'P 1'
#
loop_
_entity.id
_entity.type
_entity.pdbx_description
1 polymer ?
#
loop_
_entity_poly.entity_id
_entity_poly.type
_entity_poly.pdbx_seq_one_letter_code
_entity_poly.pdbx_strand_id
1 'polypeptide(L)'
;MRSTLLSLLCIFSFLLASQSIFSNTIELETLIRNDEGKLAINVDSSDPNVSKLARRAFALHGGIVVTKPMDALFLVKIEPTGDSSALLTLGSGKPYAEQLRRTVSGRDLQNAVLRACDLVVEATLQSKGFFAGRLAFVCKKNGFSELYTSDLLFTRISPLTADRALITGPKWSPDGRSLLYTTYFKSGFPDIYKIDVDSRRKTPIATFKGLNSGGAFSPDGRQIAMSLSGTGNSEIYVSDSCLLYTSPSPRDSDS
;
A
#
# COMPACT_ATOMS: atom_id res chain seq x y z
N MET A 1 -80.17 14.65 14.08
CA MET A 1 -79.56 14.75 15.41
C MET A 1 -78.11 14.15 15.31
N ARG A 2 -77.17 14.89 15.77
CA ARG A 2 -75.75 14.82 15.59
C ARG A 2 -75.14 13.56 16.17
N SER A 3 -74.34 12.81 15.39
CA SER A 3 -73.42 11.82 15.88
C SER A 3 -72.00 12.20 15.43
N THR A 4 -71.19 12.51 16.39
CA THR A 4 -69.81 12.86 16.23
C THR A 4 -68.95 11.64 15.99
N LEU A 5 -68.33 11.60 14.84
CA LEU A 5 -67.32 10.60 14.46
C LEU A 5 -66.01 10.95 15.21
N LEU A 6 -65.59 10.11 16.14
CA LEU A 6 -64.26 10.18 16.76
C LEU A 6 -63.30 9.37 15.85
N SER A 7 -62.52 10.10 15.09
CA SER A 7 -61.45 9.56 14.27
C SER A 7 -60.26 9.23 15.16
N LEU A 8 -60.00 7.92 15.36
CA LEU A 8 -58.80 7.41 16.07
C LEU A 8 -57.60 7.46 15.10
N LEU A 9 -56.81 8.48 15.22
CA LEU A 9 -55.55 8.61 14.49
C LEU A 9 -54.49 7.76 15.19
N CYS A 10 -54.26 6.53 14.72
CA CYS A 10 -53.09 5.75 15.10
C CYS A 10 -51.82 6.40 14.53
N ILE A 11 -51.16 7.18 15.37
CA ILE A 11 -49.80 7.65 15.11
C ILE A 11 -48.87 6.46 15.31
N PHE A 12 -48.51 5.79 14.21
CA PHE A 12 -47.43 4.84 14.16
C PHE A 12 -46.14 5.66 14.24
N SER A 13 -45.64 5.85 15.46
CA SER A 13 -44.30 6.37 15.69
C SER A 13 -43.29 5.34 15.22
N PHE A 14 -42.85 5.45 13.97
CA PHE A 14 -41.67 4.79 13.51
C PHE A 14 -40.48 5.41 14.25
N LEU A 15 -40.04 4.77 15.35
CA LEU A 15 -38.75 5.03 15.95
C LEU A 15 -37.73 4.52 14.92
N LEU A 16 -37.33 5.38 14.01
CA LEU A 16 -36.06 5.27 13.31
C LEU A 16 -34.97 5.38 14.39
N ALA A 17 -34.52 4.23 14.87
CA ALA A 17 -33.23 4.15 15.54
C ALA A 17 -32.18 4.55 14.49
N SER A 18 -31.89 5.84 14.44
CA SER A 18 -30.68 6.32 13.80
C SER A 18 -29.52 5.67 14.57
N GLN A 19 -29.01 4.56 14.03
CA GLN A 19 -27.67 4.12 14.38
C GLN A 19 -26.75 5.27 13.93
N SER A 20 -26.43 6.12 14.89
CA SER A 20 -25.30 7.02 14.78
C SER A 20 -24.08 6.11 14.57
N ILE A 21 -23.73 5.93 13.30
CA ILE A 21 -22.38 5.53 12.93
C ILE A 21 -21.53 6.63 13.55
N PHE A 22 -20.95 6.36 14.71
CA PHE A 22 -19.90 7.18 15.27
C PHE A 22 -18.75 7.11 14.25
N SER A 23 -18.79 8.01 13.29
CA SER A 23 -17.61 8.45 12.59
C SER A 23 -16.69 8.98 13.69
N ASN A 24 -15.66 8.23 14.05
CA ASN A 24 -14.56 8.71 14.89
C ASN A 24 -13.75 9.73 14.06
N THR A 25 -14.41 10.76 13.62
CA THR A 25 -13.75 11.93 13.04
C THR A 25 -13.22 12.69 14.23
N ILE A 26 -11.91 12.66 14.41
CA ILE A 26 -11.24 13.56 15.37
C ILE A 26 -11.47 14.96 14.81
N GLU A 27 -12.38 15.73 15.42
CA GLU A 27 -12.50 17.16 15.14
C GLU A 27 -11.22 17.84 15.65
N LEU A 28 -10.31 18.07 14.72
CA LEU A 28 -9.07 18.78 14.96
C LEU A 28 -9.38 20.28 15.02
N GLU A 29 -9.81 20.76 16.19
CA GLU A 29 -9.75 22.19 16.48
C GLU A 29 -8.31 22.66 16.31
N THR A 30 -8.10 23.44 15.25
CA THR A 30 -6.85 24.15 14.91
C THR A 30 -5.58 23.36 15.24
N LEU A 31 -5.12 22.53 14.31
CA LEU A 31 -3.82 21.86 14.41
C LEU A 31 -2.72 22.90 14.65
N ILE A 32 -2.24 23.01 15.89
CA ILE A 32 -1.03 23.77 16.19
C ILE A 32 0.13 22.98 15.57
N ARG A 33 0.55 23.41 14.39
CA ARG A 33 1.77 22.91 13.77
C ARG A 33 2.95 23.63 14.41
N ASN A 34 4.11 22.96 14.47
CA ASN A 34 5.34 23.65 14.83
C ASN A 34 5.70 24.73 13.80
N ASP A 35 6.76 25.50 14.03
CA ASP A 35 7.23 26.58 13.14
C ASP A 35 7.50 26.10 11.70
N GLU A 36 7.77 24.81 11.49
CA GLU A 36 7.93 24.16 10.18
C GLU A 36 6.61 23.66 9.58
N GLY A 37 5.47 23.85 10.22
CA GLY A 37 4.17 23.35 9.78
C GLY A 37 3.97 21.84 9.94
N LYS A 38 4.78 21.16 10.76
CA LYS A 38 4.70 19.72 11.01
C LYS A 38 3.88 19.40 12.26
N LEU A 39 3.22 18.24 12.26
CA LEU A 39 2.49 17.72 13.40
C LEU A 39 3.48 17.10 14.41
N ALA A 40 3.47 17.62 15.64
CA ALA A 40 4.32 17.13 16.72
C ALA A 40 3.68 15.91 17.40
N ILE A 41 4.36 14.78 17.38
CA ILE A 41 3.94 13.56 18.07
C ILE A 41 5.02 13.05 19.03
N ASN A 42 4.62 12.34 20.08
CA ASN A 42 5.51 11.52 20.86
C ASN A 42 5.21 10.04 20.63
N VAL A 43 6.23 9.23 20.57
CA VAL A 43 6.12 7.77 20.34
C VAL A 43 6.73 7.02 21.49
N ASP A 44 5.95 6.12 22.09
CA ASP A 44 6.34 5.29 23.21
C ASP A 44 5.97 3.82 23.02
N SER A 45 6.70 2.92 23.65
CA SER A 45 6.45 1.48 23.69
C SER A 45 7.24 0.87 24.85
N SER A 46 6.71 -0.20 25.44
CA SER A 46 7.44 -1.04 26.41
C SER A 46 8.62 -1.78 25.74
N ASP A 47 8.55 -2.03 24.44
CA ASP A 47 9.65 -2.61 23.64
C ASP A 47 10.48 -1.50 22.97
N PRO A 48 11.77 -1.35 23.33
CA PRO A 48 12.64 -0.34 22.72
C PRO A 48 12.81 -0.49 21.20
N ASN A 49 12.73 -1.73 20.66
CA ASN A 49 12.84 -1.96 19.23
C ASN A 49 11.60 -1.47 18.49
N VAL A 50 10.41 -1.68 19.06
CA VAL A 50 9.13 -1.15 18.54
C VAL A 50 9.15 0.37 18.55
N SER A 51 9.55 0.99 19.68
CA SER A 51 9.67 2.43 19.78
C SER A 51 10.65 3.00 18.75
N LYS A 52 11.84 2.41 18.62
CA LYS A 52 12.84 2.80 17.63
C LYS A 52 12.34 2.69 16.19
N LEU A 53 11.66 1.58 15.88
CA LEU A 53 11.07 1.34 14.55
C LEU A 53 10.03 2.40 14.20
N ALA A 54 9.07 2.64 15.09
CA ALA A 54 8.01 3.62 14.89
C ALA A 54 8.55 5.05 14.76
N ARG A 55 9.49 5.45 15.63
CA ARG A 55 10.17 6.75 15.53
C ARG A 55 10.89 6.94 14.20
N ARG A 56 11.57 5.89 13.70
CA ARG A 56 12.26 5.92 12.41
C ARG A 56 11.26 6.04 11.27
N ALA A 57 10.12 5.34 11.33
CA ALA A 57 9.06 5.45 10.32
C ALA A 57 8.50 6.88 10.26
N PHE A 58 8.10 7.45 11.39
CA PHE A 58 7.56 8.81 11.43
C PHE A 58 8.58 9.87 11.02
N ALA A 59 9.87 9.68 11.29
CA ALA A 59 10.93 10.59 10.85
C ALA A 59 11.06 10.69 9.32
N LEU A 60 10.53 9.71 8.56
CA LEU A 60 10.47 9.76 7.10
C LEU A 60 9.24 10.51 6.58
N HIS A 61 8.28 10.86 7.44
CA HIS A 61 7.06 11.55 7.03
C HIS A 61 7.27 13.07 7.06
N GLY A 62 7.16 13.73 5.90
CA GLY A 62 7.41 15.17 5.79
C GLY A 62 6.46 16.05 6.63
N GLY A 63 5.29 15.57 6.99
CA GLY A 63 4.28 16.29 7.78
C GLY A 63 4.31 15.99 9.29
N ILE A 64 5.25 15.16 9.78
CA ILE A 64 5.33 14.75 11.18
C ILE A 64 6.72 15.06 11.75
N VAL A 65 6.77 15.46 13.02
CA VAL A 65 7.99 15.57 13.80
C VAL A 65 7.82 14.81 15.12
N VAL A 66 8.81 13.97 15.45
CA VAL A 66 8.83 13.22 16.71
C VAL A 66 9.49 14.07 17.80
N THR A 67 8.76 14.34 18.88
CA THR A 67 9.17 15.25 19.96
C THR A 67 9.14 14.56 21.32
N LYS A 68 9.50 15.33 22.36
CA LYS A 68 9.30 14.92 23.76
C LYS A 68 7.79 14.94 24.10
N PRO A 69 7.33 14.18 25.12
CA PRO A 69 5.92 14.15 25.50
C PRO A 69 5.33 15.52 25.80
N MET A 70 6.10 16.43 26.40
CA MET A 70 5.63 17.78 26.77
C MET A 70 5.30 18.67 25.58
N ASP A 71 5.99 18.45 24.45
CA ASP A 71 5.90 19.26 23.23
C ASP A 71 4.99 18.60 22.18
N ALA A 72 4.51 17.40 22.45
CA ALA A 72 3.68 16.64 21.53
C ALA A 72 2.21 17.06 21.60
N LEU A 73 1.54 17.11 20.45
CA LEU A 73 0.09 17.25 20.34
C LEU A 73 -0.60 15.89 20.50
N PHE A 74 0.04 14.84 20.01
CA PHE A 74 -0.44 13.46 20.12
C PHE A 74 0.58 12.59 20.81
N LEU A 75 0.09 11.71 21.68
CA LEU A 75 0.84 10.64 22.28
C LEU A 75 0.48 9.32 21.60
N VAL A 76 1.45 8.70 20.96
CA VAL A 76 1.33 7.43 20.25
C VAL A 76 1.99 6.34 21.08
N LYS A 77 1.21 5.36 21.52
CA LYS A 77 1.71 4.20 22.22
C LYS A 77 1.48 2.95 21.37
N ILE A 78 2.54 2.19 21.09
CA ILE A 78 2.46 0.96 20.29
C ILE A 78 3.07 -0.17 21.12
N GLU A 79 2.23 -1.10 21.58
CA GLU A 79 2.64 -2.23 22.40
C GLU A 79 2.56 -3.55 21.61
N PRO A 80 3.61 -4.37 21.57
CA PRO A 80 3.52 -5.68 20.97
C PRO A 80 2.52 -6.56 21.73
N THR A 81 1.63 -7.25 21.01
CA THR A 81 0.63 -8.16 21.58
C THR A 81 0.80 -9.60 21.08
N GLY A 82 1.81 -9.86 20.25
CA GLY A 82 2.17 -11.16 19.68
C GLY A 82 3.18 -10.99 18.55
N ASP A 83 3.54 -12.09 17.91
CA ASP A 83 4.57 -12.12 16.85
C ASP A 83 4.18 -11.40 15.56
N SER A 84 2.89 -11.10 15.39
CA SER A 84 2.35 -10.43 14.21
C SER A 84 1.29 -9.37 14.54
N SER A 85 1.20 -8.93 15.80
CA SER A 85 0.19 -7.96 16.22
C SER A 85 0.73 -6.96 17.23
N ALA A 86 0.17 -5.75 17.19
CA ALA A 86 0.47 -4.67 18.12
C ALA A 86 -0.79 -3.90 18.50
N LEU A 87 -0.86 -3.43 19.73
CA LEU A 87 -1.90 -2.54 20.22
C LEU A 87 -1.45 -1.09 20.02
N LEU A 88 -2.19 -0.37 19.20
CA LEU A 88 -2.05 1.08 19.05
C LEU A 88 -2.98 1.80 20.04
N THR A 89 -2.45 2.78 20.76
CA THR A 89 -3.22 3.78 21.51
C THR A 89 -2.76 5.16 21.07
N LEU A 90 -3.69 6.00 20.67
CA LEU A 90 -3.47 7.40 20.29
C LEU A 90 -4.22 8.31 21.25
N GLY A 91 -3.53 9.23 21.87
CA GLY A 91 -4.13 10.24 22.75
C GLY A 91 -3.83 11.65 22.26
N SER A 92 -4.71 12.59 22.56
CA SER A 92 -4.54 14.01 22.26
C SER A 92 -4.97 14.90 23.43
N GLY A 93 -4.63 16.17 23.36
CA GLY A 93 -4.99 17.15 24.40
C GLY A 93 -4.09 17.15 25.62
N LYS A 94 -4.37 18.05 26.60
CA LYS A 94 -3.66 18.15 27.90
C LYS A 94 -4.69 18.42 29.00
N PRO A 95 -5.01 17.42 29.86
CA PRO A 95 -4.43 16.08 29.90
C PRO A 95 -4.77 15.26 28.66
N TYR A 96 -3.90 14.33 28.28
CA TYR A 96 -4.13 13.48 27.13
C TYR A 96 -5.33 12.56 27.36
N ALA A 97 -6.30 12.63 26.43
CA ALA A 97 -7.43 11.72 26.36
C ALA A 97 -7.23 10.72 25.22
N GLU A 98 -7.60 9.46 25.48
CA GLU A 98 -7.56 8.43 24.45
C GLU A 98 -8.54 8.76 23.31
N GLN A 99 -8.04 8.82 22.07
CA GLN A 99 -8.82 9.09 20.88
C GLN A 99 -9.04 7.83 20.04
N LEU A 100 -8.04 6.95 20.02
CA LEU A 100 -8.07 5.72 19.26
C LEU A 100 -7.34 4.62 20.03
N ARG A 101 -7.98 3.45 20.12
CA ARG A 101 -7.37 2.23 20.62
C ARG A 101 -7.70 1.07 19.68
N ARG A 102 -6.68 0.44 19.11
CA ARG A 102 -6.89 -0.61 18.11
C ARG A 102 -5.76 -1.63 18.09
N THR A 103 -6.13 -2.92 18.07
CA THR A 103 -5.17 -3.99 17.76
C THR A 103 -4.98 -4.04 16.24
N VAL A 104 -3.72 -4.03 15.82
CA VAL A 104 -3.29 -4.03 14.42
C VAL A 104 -2.53 -5.31 14.16
N SER A 105 -2.97 -6.08 13.17
CA SER A 105 -2.30 -7.30 12.71
C SER A 105 -1.49 -7.05 11.46
N GLY A 106 -0.38 -7.75 11.32
CA GLY A 106 0.52 -7.71 10.17
C GLY A 106 0.99 -9.11 9.76
N ARG A 107 1.90 -9.19 8.80
CA ARG A 107 2.58 -10.44 8.42
C ARG A 107 3.58 -10.90 9.50
N ASP A 108 4.08 -9.95 10.26
CA ASP A 108 4.97 -10.08 11.40
C ASP A 108 4.84 -8.82 12.26
N LEU A 109 5.48 -8.79 13.41
CA LEU A 109 5.42 -7.66 14.36
C LEU A 109 5.89 -6.35 13.71
N GLN A 110 6.97 -6.36 12.93
CA GLN A 110 7.45 -5.16 12.23
C GLN A 110 6.37 -4.58 11.31
N ASN A 111 5.72 -5.41 10.51
CA ASN A 111 4.65 -4.96 9.61
C ASN A 111 3.42 -4.48 10.41
N ALA A 112 3.07 -5.13 11.52
CA ALA A 112 2.00 -4.68 12.40
C ALA A 112 2.28 -3.29 12.98
N VAL A 113 3.49 -3.02 13.45
CA VAL A 113 3.94 -1.72 13.95
C VAL A 113 3.88 -0.65 12.85
N LEU A 114 4.35 -0.94 11.64
CA LEU A 114 4.30 0.01 10.53
C LEU A 114 2.85 0.31 10.09
N ARG A 115 1.96 -0.70 10.11
CA ARG A 115 0.51 -0.49 9.89
C ARG A 115 -0.13 0.33 11.00
N ALA A 116 0.32 0.18 12.25
CA ALA A 116 -0.11 1.06 13.34
C ALA A 116 0.33 2.51 13.10
N CYS A 117 1.56 2.72 12.60
CA CYS A 117 2.02 4.06 12.19
C CYS A 117 1.18 4.63 11.05
N ASP A 118 0.76 3.82 10.06
CA ASP A 118 -0.15 4.23 8.99
C ASP A 118 -1.49 4.73 9.54
N LEU A 119 -2.07 4.01 10.50
CA LEU A 119 -3.32 4.43 11.16
C LEU A 119 -3.17 5.76 11.93
N VAL A 120 -2.00 6.03 12.52
CA VAL A 120 -1.73 7.34 13.14
C VAL A 120 -1.76 8.45 12.09
N VAL A 121 -1.14 8.24 10.93
CA VAL A 121 -1.16 9.22 9.81
C VAL A 121 -2.61 9.45 9.34
N GLU A 122 -3.38 8.39 9.16
CA GLU A 122 -4.78 8.48 8.75
C GLU A 122 -5.63 9.24 9.77
N ALA A 123 -5.46 8.94 11.06
CA ALA A 123 -6.22 9.57 12.13
C ALA A 123 -5.85 11.04 12.38
N THR A 124 -4.58 11.41 12.16
CA THR A 124 -4.08 12.75 12.53
C THR A 124 -3.93 13.70 11.34
N LEU A 125 -3.61 13.20 10.15
CA LEU A 125 -3.40 14.00 8.94
C LEU A 125 -4.48 13.80 7.88
N GLN A 126 -5.45 12.90 8.12
CA GLN A 126 -6.52 12.55 7.18
C GLN A 126 -5.98 12.17 5.78
N SER A 127 -4.79 11.59 5.76
CA SER A 127 -4.10 11.14 4.54
C SER A 127 -3.73 9.67 4.65
N LYS A 128 -3.61 9.00 3.52
CA LYS A 128 -3.27 7.57 3.50
C LYS A 128 -1.85 7.35 4.02
N GLY A 129 -1.69 6.43 4.97
CA GLY A 129 -0.40 5.95 5.43
C GLY A 129 0.32 5.11 4.36
N PHE A 130 1.64 4.99 4.46
CA PHE A 130 2.47 4.29 3.48
C PHE A 130 3.63 3.49 4.10
N PHE A 131 3.81 3.51 5.42
CA PHE A 131 4.95 2.89 6.10
C PHE A 131 4.99 1.36 5.98
N ALA A 132 3.81 0.71 5.99
CA ALA A 132 3.71 -0.73 5.81
C ALA A 132 3.82 -1.18 4.34
N GLY A 133 4.04 -0.23 3.43
CA GLY A 133 4.25 -0.48 2.01
C GLY A 133 5.50 -1.29 1.71
N ARG A 134 5.56 -1.89 0.52
CA ARG A 134 6.74 -2.59 -0.01
C ARG A 134 7.31 -1.81 -1.18
N LEU A 135 8.63 -1.77 -1.26
CA LEU A 135 9.37 -1.24 -2.40
C LEU A 135 9.79 -2.39 -3.32
N ALA A 136 9.76 -2.13 -4.62
CA ALA A 136 10.42 -2.95 -5.61
C ALA A 136 11.45 -2.09 -6.36
N PHE A 137 12.65 -2.59 -6.51
CA PHE A 137 13.73 -1.84 -7.14
C PHE A 137 14.70 -2.78 -7.85
N VAL A 138 15.44 -2.22 -8.79
CA VAL A 138 16.50 -2.92 -9.51
C VAL A 138 17.84 -2.52 -8.91
N CYS A 139 18.65 -3.51 -8.56
CA CYS A 139 20.02 -3.30 -8.10
C CYS A 139 21.00 -3.89 -9.12
N LYS A 140 21.95 -3.08 -9.57
CA LYS A 140 23.04 -3.51 -10.46
C LYS A 140 24.25 -3.94 -9.64
N LYS A 141 24.69 -5.18 -9.86
CA LYS A 141 25.88 -5.74 -9.23
C LYS A 141 26.66 -6.59 -10.24
N ASN A 142 27.96 -6.38 -10.33
CA ASN A 142 28.85 -7.14 -11.23
C ASN A 142 28.41 -7.16 -12.71
N GLY A 143 27.89 -6.04 -13.21
CA GLY A 143 27.42 -5.92 -14.60
C GLY A 143 25.98 -6.39 -14.85
N PHE A 144 25.37 -7.11 -13.94
CA PHE A 144 24.01 -7.61 -14.03
C PHE A 144 23.04 -6.80 -13.16
N SER A 145 21.78 -6.79 -13.54
CA SER A 145 20.70 -6.18 -12.78
C SER A 145 19.76 -7.24 -12.26
N GLU A 146 19.40 -7.16 -11.00
CA GLU A 146 18.45 -8.08 -10.36
C GLU A 146 17.31 -7.30 -9.70
N LEU A 147 16.16 -7.93 -9.63
CA LEU A 147 14.97 -7.38 -8.98
C LEU A 147 14.97 -7.71 -7.49
N TYR A 148 14.74 -6.70 -6.68
CA TYR A 148 14.66 -6.81 -5.22
C TYR A 148 13.36 -6.24 -4.70
N THR A 149 12.95 -6.71 -3.53
CA THR A 149 11.94 -6.05 -2.70
C THR A 149 12.50 -5.69 -1.34
N SER A 150 11.90 -4.68 -0.73
CA SER A 150 12.19 -4.29 0.65
C SER A 150 10.96 -3.69 1.32
N ASP A 151 10.98 -3.58 2.65
CA ASP A 151 10.15 -2.62 3.36
C ASP A 151 10.66 -1.19 3.09
N LEU A 152 9.84 -0.20 3.46
CA LEU A 152 10.17 1.22 3.26
C LEU A 152 11.46 1.66 3.98
N LEU A 153 11.80 1.00 5.08
CA LEU A 153 12.96 1.33 5.91
C LEU A 153 14.24 0.61 5.48
N PHE A 154 14.19 -0.20 4.42
CA PHE A 154 15.28 -1.06 3.94
C PHE A 154 15.86 -1.98 5.04
N THR A 155 15.02 -2.43 5.98
CA THR A 155 15.44 -3.35 7.03
C THR A 155 15.47 -4.79 6.56
N ARG A 156 14.67 -5.13 5.54
CA ARG A 156 14.57 -6.46 4.94
C ARG A 156 14.64 -6.38 3.43
N ILE A 157 15.82 -6.52 2.89
CA ILE A 157 16.06 -6.57 1.45
C ILE A 157 16.06 -8.02 1.00
N SER A 158 15.21 -8.37 0.03
CA SER A 158 15.10 -9.72 -0.52
C SER A 158 15.25 -9.72 -2.04
N PRO A 159 16.18 -10.51 -2.61
CA PRO A 159 16.26 -10.69 -4.06
C PRO A 159 15.06 -11.50 -4.55
N LEU A 160 14.45 -11.08 -5.64
CA LEU A 160 13.39 -11.82 -6.34
C LEU A 160 13.93 -12.60 -7.54
N THR A 161 14.99 -12.11 -8.16
CA THR A 161 15.62 -12.75 -9.32
C THR A 161 17.10 -13.03 -9.07
N ALA A 162 17.64 -13.99 -9.81
CA ALA A 162 19.06 -14.32 -9.86
C ALA A 162 19.44 -14.75 -11.32
N ASP A 163 18.96 -13.96 -12.29
CA ASP A 163 19.00 -14.32 -13.71
C ASP A 163 20.29 -13.88 -14.39
N ARG A 164 21.09 -13.05 -13.72
CA ARG A 164 22.31 -12.44 -14.27
C ARG A 164 22.06 -11.73 -15.60
N ALA A 165 20.94 -11.03 -15.68
CA ALA A 165 20.49 -10.35 -16.89
C ALA A 165 20.26 -8.87 -16.62
N LEU A 166 20.04 -8.09 -17.67
CA LEU A 166 19.51 -6.74 -17.54
C LEU A 166 18.03 -6.82 -17.19
N ILE A 167 17.62 -6.16 -16.13
CA ILE A 167 16.23 -6.03 -15.68
C ILE A 167 15.88 -4.54 -15.57
N THR A 168 14.67 -4.17 -15.99
CA THR A 168 14.18 -2.79 -15.94
C THR A 168 12.70 -2.73 -15.62
N GLY A 169 12.25 -1.57 -15.15
CA GLY A 169 10.86 -1.14 -15.06
C GLY A 169 9.92 -1.99 -14.21
N PRO A 170 10.26 -2.38 -12.96
CA PRO A 170 9.32 -3.13 -12.14
C PRO A 170 8.06 -2.31 -11.84
N LYS A 171 6.90 -2.96 -11.98
CA LYS A 171 5.58 -2.40 -11.67
C LYS A 171 4.78 -3.37 -10.82
N TRP A 172 4.28 -2.90 -9.68
CA TRP A 172 3.41 -3.68 -8.82
C TRP A 172 2.05 -3.96 -9.47
N SER A 173 1.53 -5.16 -9.24
CA SER A 173 0.11 -5.43 -9.42
C SER A 173 -0.69 -4.67 -8.35
N PRO A 174 -1.95 -4.27 -8.63
CA PRO A 174 -2.79 -3.53 -7.66
C PRO A 174 -3.00 -4.24 -6.33
N ASP A 175 -3.00 -5.58 -6.33
CA ASP A 175 -3.12 -6.40 -5.12
C ASP A 175 -1.78 -6.55 -4.35
N GLY A 176 -0.68 -6.02 -4.90
CA GLY A 176 0.65 -6.09 -4.31
C GLY A 176 1.27 -7.49 -4.23
N ARG A 177 0.74 -8.49 -4.98
CA ARG A 177 1.25 -9.87 -4.96
C ARG A 177 2.27 -10.16 -6.04
N SER A 178 2.23 -9.42 -7.12
CA SER A 178 3.08 -9.67 -8.28
C SER A 178 3.76 -8.39 -8.76
N LEU A 179 4.83 -8.58 -9.54
CA LEU A 179 5.52 -7.52 -10.26
C LEU A 179 5.58 -7.89 -11.75
N LEU A 180 5.30 -6.91 -12.62
CA LEU A 180 5.73 -6.95 -14.01
C LEU A 180 7.13 -6.34 -14.10
N TYR A 181 7.97 -6.88 -14.98
CA TYR A 181 9.29 -6.34 -15.27
C TYR A 181 9.73 -6.74 -16.67
N THR A 182 10.62 -5.97 -17.24
CA THR A 182 11.29 -6.31 -18.51
C THR A 182 12.66 -6.91 -18.22
N THR A 183 13.00 -8.01 -18.88
CA THR A 183 14.29 -8.70 -18.72
C THR A 183 14.84 -9.21 -20.05
N TYR A 184 16.18 -9.29 -20.13
CA TYR A 184 16.91 -9.82 -21.27
C TYR A 184 17.43 -11.26 -21.02
N PHE A 185 16.77 -11.98 -20.13
CA PHE A 185 17.26 -13.23 -19.56
C PHE A 185 17.37 -14.39 -20.58
N LYS A 186 16.38 -14.58 -21.45
CA LYS A 186 16.33 -15.76 -22.33
C LYS A 186 16.88 -15.54 -23.73
N SER A 187 16.39 -14.51 -24.37
CA SER A 187 16.59 -14.29 -25.80
C SER A 187 17.72 -13.33 -26.12
N GLY A 188 18.23 -12.61 -25.10
CA GLY A 188 19.09 -11.45 -25.31
C GLY A 188 18.31 -10.20 -25.79
N PHE A 189 17.00 -10.37 -26.03
CA PHE A 189 16.06 -9.29 -26.32
C PHE A 189 15.16 -9.01 -25.11
N PRO A 190 14.57 -7.83 -25.00
CA PRO A 190 13.69 -7.51 -23.88
C PRO A 190 12.38 -8.31 -23.97
N ASP A 191 12.09 -9.03 -22.91
CA ASP A 191 10.86 -9.79 -22.70
C ASP A 191 10.15 -9.30 -21.44
N ILE A 192 8.81 -9.36 -21.42
CA ILE A 192 8.02 -8.99 -20.25
C ILE A 192 7.66 -10.25 -19.46
N TYR A 193 7.99 -10.23 -18.18
CA TYR A 193 7.65 -11.27 -17.23
C TYR A 193 6.83 -10.72 -16.07
N LYS A 194 5.98 -11.59 -15.52
CA LYS A 194 5.34 -11.42 -14.23
C LYS A 194 6.02 -12.35 -13.22
N ILE A 195 6.35 -11.83 -12.04
CA ILE A 195 6.85 -12.63 -10.93
C ILE A 195 5.91 -12.50 -9.74
N ASP A 196 5.50 -13.63 -9.18
CA ASP A 196 4.81 -13.68 -7.88
C ASP A 196 5.86 -13.48 -6.78
N VAL A 197 5.61 -12.53 -5.88
CA VAL A 197 6.63 -12.08 -4.91
C VAL A 197 6.88 -13.10 -3.82
N ASP A 198 5.87 -13.86 -3.43
CA ASP A 198 5.99 -14.82 -2.34
C ASP A 198 6.54 -16.16 -2.83
N SER A 199 5.98 -16.72 -3.90
CA SER A 199 6.44 -17.98 -4.49
C SER A 199 7.65 -17.85 -5.42
N ARG A 200 7.99 -16.62 -5.85
CA ARG A 200 9.02 -16.31 -6.86
C ARG A 200 8.79 -16.97 -8.22
N ARG A 201 7.58 -17.43 -8.47
CA ARG A 201 7.21 -18.05 -9.75
C ARG A 201 7.18 -16.98 -10.84
N LYS A 202 7.96 -17.20 -11.89
CA LYS A 202 8.02 -16.35 -13.08
C LYS A 202 7.08 -16.88 -14.15
N THR A 203 6.31 -15.98 -14.74
CA THR A 203 5.39 -16.26 -15.85
C THR A 203 5.71 -15.30 -16.99
N PRO A 204 6.02 -15.80 -18.20
CA PRO A 204 6.20 -14.93 -19.35
C PRO A 204 4.86 -14.28 -19.70
N ILE A 205 4.88 -12.99 -20.05
CA ILE A 205 3.71 -12.22 -20.47
C ILE A 205 3.81 -11.90 -21.96
N ALA A 206 4.96 -11.39 -22.40
CA ALA A 206 5.24 -11.15 -23.81
C ALA A 206 6.70 -11.48 -24.11
N THR A 207 6.90 -12.44 -25.02
CA THR A 207 8.21 -12.93 -25.47
C THR A 207 8.23 -13.07 -27.00
N PHE A 208 7.70 -12.06 -27.68
CA PHE A 208 7.61 -12.06 -29.14
C PHE A 208 8.96 -11.67 -29.77
N LYS A 209 9.10 -11.96 -31.05
CA LYS A 209 10.21 -11.45 -31.83
C LYS A 209 10.17 -9.90 -31.83
N GLY A 210 11.29 -9.25 -31.56
CA GLY A 210 11.40 -7.81 -31.46
C GLY A 210 11.45 -7.33 -30.01
N LEU A 211 11.09 -6.06 -29.79
CA LEU A 211 11.12 -5.44 -28.47
C LEU A 211 9.79 -5.71 -27.75
N ASN A 212 9.85 -6.27 -26.54
CA ASN A 212 8.73 -6.43 -25.63
C ASN A 212 9.07 -5.65 -24.35
N SER A 213 8.50 -4.49 -24.16
CA SER A 213 8.90 -3.62 -23.06
C SER A 213 7.72 -2.90 -22.40
N GLY A 214 7.95 -2.42 -21.21
CA GLY A 214 7.00 -1.63 -20.44
C GLY A 214 5.79 -2.45 -20.05
N GLY A 215 5.52 -2.99 -19.01
CA GLY A 215 4.27 -3.63 -18.59
C GLY A 215 3.61 -2.77 -17.49
N ALA A 216 2.32 -2.50 -17.61
CA ALA A 216 1.56 -1.84 -16.57
C ALA A 216 0.20 -2.53 -16.39
N PHE A 217 -0.18 -2.83 -15.17
CA PHE A 217 -1.52 -3.34 -14.85
C PHE A 217 -2.55 -2.22 -14.94
N SER A 218 -3.78 -2.57 -15.35
CA SER A 218 -4.95 -1.74 -15.09
C SER A 218 -5.20 -1.60 -13.58
N PRO A 219 -5.93 -0.56 -13.13
CA PRO A 219 -6.21 -0.37 -11.70
C PRO A 219 -6.93 -1.54 -11.02
N ASP A 220 -7.74 -2.30 -11.77
CA ASP A 220 -8.43 -3.51 -11.31
C ASP A 220 -7.58 -4.79 -11.43
N GLY A 221 -6.37 -4.70 -12.02
CA GLY A 221 -5.45 -5.82 -12.21
C GLY A 221 -5.85 -6.82 -13.29
N ARG A 222 -6.93 -6.57 -14.04
CA ARG A 222 -7.45 -7.52 -15.04
C ARG A 222 -6.72 -7.44 -16.37
N GLN A 223 -6.15 -6.30 -16.69
CA GLN A 223 -5.47 -6.06 -17.96
C GLN A 223 -4.02 -5.62 -17.76
N ILE A 224 -3.23 -5.81 -18.79
CA ILE A 224 -1.84 -5.35 -18.88
C ILE A 224 -1.68 -4.59 -20.20
N ALA A 225 -1.24 -3.34 -20.11
CA ALA A 225 -0.77 -2.57 -21.26
C ALA A 225 0.74 -2.79 -21.44
N MET A 226 1.20 -2.97 -22.66
CA MET A 226 2.61 -3.22 -22.99
C MET A 226 2.97 -2.66 -24.34
N SER A 227 4.25 -2.42 -24.59
CA SER A 227 4.78 -1.99 -25.88
C SER A 227 5.46 -3.16 -26.58
N LEU A 228 5.00 -3.50 -27.79
CA LEU A 228 5.51 -4.59 -28.60
C LEU A 228 5.91 -4.09 -29.98
N SER A 229 7.01 -4.61 -30.56
CA SER A 229 7.49 -4.21 -31.90
C SER A 229 7.55 -5.38 -32.90
N GLY A 230 6.80 -6.44 -32.68
CA GLY A 230 6.79 -7.63 -33.54
C GLY A 230 6.42 -7.37 -35.00
N THR A 231 5.68 -6.31 -35.27
CA THR A 231 5.25 -5.87 -36.61
C THR A 231 6.20 -4.86 -37.28
N GLY A 232 7.33 -4.53 -36.63
CA GLY A 232 8.34 -3.57 -37.11
C GLY A 232 8.39 -2.30 -36.29
N ASN A 233 7.26 -1.63 -36.04
CA ASN A 233 7.18 -0.45 -35.17
C ASN A 233 6.70 -0.83 -33.77
N SER A 234 7.12 -0.06 -32.75
CA SER A 234 6.60 -0.23 -31.40
C SER A 234 5.18 0.31 -31.28
N GLU A 235 4.25 -0.54 -30.89
CA GLU A 235 2.84 -0.23 -30.69
C GLU A 235 2.41 -0.61 -29.28
N ILE A 236 1.31 -0.03 -28.81
CA ILE A 236 0.73 -0.34 -27.50
C ILE A 236 -0.32 -1.43 -27.66
N TYR A 237 -0.13 -2.51 -26.92
CA TYR A 237 -1.06 -3.62 -26.82
C TYR A 237 -1.67 -3.69 -25.43
N VAL A 238 -2.93 -4.10 -25.37
CA VAL A 238 -3.63 -4.40 -24.13
C VAL A 238 -4.08 -5.85 -24.16
N SER A 239 -3.77 -6.60 -23.12
CA SER A 239 -4.09 -8.01 -22.97
C SER A 239 -4.66 -8.28 -21.58
N ASP A 240 -5.42 -9.37 -21.43
CA ASP A 240 -5.82 -9.86 -20.12
C ASP A 240 -4.62 -10.32 -19.31
N SER A 241 -4.58 -9.98 -18.02
CA SER A 241 -3.47 -10.30 -17.12
C SER A 241 -3.30 -11.81 -16.83
N CYS A 242 -4.31 -12.61 -17.15
CA CYS A 242 -4.32 -14.07 -16.97
C CYS A 242 -3.96 -14.86 -18.24
N LEU A 243 -3.98 -14.22 -19.40
CA LEU A 243 -3.65 -14.88 -20.67
C LEU A 243 -2.14 -14.81 -20.89
N LEU A 244 -1.51 -15.97 -21.05
CA LEU A 244 -0.24 -16.09 -21.77
C LEU A 244 -0.53 -15.65 -23.19
N TYR A 245 0.00 -14.52 -23.59
CA TYR A 245 -0.08 -14.10 -24.99
C TYR A 245 0.77 -15.05 -25.82
N THR A 246 0.16 -16.09 -26.35
CA THR A 246 0.74 -16.90 -27.41
C THR A 246 0.67 -16.08 -28.70
N SER A 247 1.77 -16.08 -29.48
CA SER A 247 1.92 -15.38 -30.77
C SER A 247 0.59 -15.30 -31.54
N PRO A 248 0.23 -14.14 -32.10
CA PRO A 248 -0.92 -14.09 -32.99
C PRO A 248 -0.76 -15.17 -34.05
N SER A 249 -1.81 -15.97 -34.23
CA SER A 249 -1.87 -16.96 -35.29
C SER A 249 -1.60 -16.26 -36.64
N PRO A 250 -0.78 -16.83 -37.55
CA PRO A 250 -0.48 -16.21 -38.83
C PRO A 250 -1.68 -16.29 -39.80
N ARG A 251 -2.83 -15.76 -39.40
CA ARG A 251 -4.05 -15.83 -40.19
C ARG A 251 -4.43 -14.56 -40.91
N ASP A 252 -3.67 -13.47 -40.74
CA ASP A 252 -4.00 -12.18 -41.36
C ASP A 252 -2.91 -11.65 -42.31
N SER A 253 -2.29 -12.55 -43.05
CA SER A 253 -1.35 -12.18 -44.13
C SER A 253 -1.89 -12.51 -45.52
N ASP A 254 -3.21 -12.50 -45.73
CA ASP A 254 -3.76 -12.60 -47.07
C ASP A 254 -4.86 -11.53 -47.26
N SER A 255 -4.39 -10.35 -47.68
CA SER A 255 -5.18 -9.46 -48.53
C SER A 255 -4.33 -8.31 -49.07
#